data_4b0587876474cbd265e62e913d3079e8
#
_entry.id   4b0587876474cbd265e62e913d3079e8
#
_cell.length_a   1.000
_cell.length_b   1.000
_cell.length_c   1.000
_cell.angle_alpha   90.00
_cell.angle_beta   90.00
_cell.angle_gamma   90.00
#
_symmetry.space_group_name_H-M   'P 1'
#
loop_
_entity.id
_entity.type
_entity.pdbx_description
1 polymer ?
#
loop_
_entity_poly.entity_id
_entity_poly.type
_entity_poly.pdbx_seq_one_letter_code
_entity_poly.pdbx_strand_id
1 'polypeptide(L)'
;MNINKFTQNSMQAVQNCEKIAYDYGNQELAQEHLLYALVTQDESLILKLLEKMSIQGPLFINRVEELLNKRPKVQGGQVFVGQDLNNALIHAEDEAKQMGDEYVSVEHIFLSLLKYRSEERRVGKE
;
A
#
# COMPACT_ATOMS: atom_id res chain seq x y z
N MET A 1 7.43 -11.58 -8.11
CA MET A 1 6.05 -11.43 -7.61
C MET A 1 5.09 -12.15 -8.55
N ASN A 2 4.22 -12.96 -8.03
CA ASN A 2 3.29 -13.73 -8.84
C ASN A 2 1.91 -13.09 -8.84
N ILE A 3 1.64 -12.30 -9.86
CA ILE A 3 0.40 -11.54 -9.97
C ILE A 3 -0.83 -12.44 -9.97
N ASN A 4 -0.69 -13.65 -10.51
CA ASN A 4 -1.83 -14.58 -10.60
C ASN A 4 -2.35 -15.04 -9.24
N LYS A 5 -1.58 -14.83 -8.19
CA LYS A 5 -2.00 -15.21 -6.84
C LYS A 5 -2.66 -14.08 -6.07
N PHE A 6 -2.83 -12.94 -6.68
CA PHE A 6 -3.51 -11.82 -6.02
C PHE A 6 -5.01 -11.89 -6.26
N THR A 7 -5.80 -11.58 -5.23
CA THR A 7 -7.25 -11.46 -5.40
C THR A 7 -7.56 -10.26 -6.29
N GLN A 8 -8.78 -10.21 -6.80
CA GLN A 8 -9.21 -9.09 -7.64
C GLN A 8 -9.09 -7.76 -6.90
N ASN A 9 -9.54 -7.72 -5.65
CA ASN A 9 -9.48 -6.49 -4.85
C ASN A 9 -8.05 -6.05 -4.60
N SER A 10 -7.15 -6.99 -4.29
CA SER A 10 -5.76 -6.64 -4.06
C SER A 10 -5.08 -6.18 -5.35
N MET A 11 -5.39 -6.83 -6.45
CA MET A 11 -4.85 -6.42 -7.75
C MET A 11 -5.34 -5.03 -8.13
N GLN A 12 -6.60 -4.74 -7.88
CA GLN A 12 -7.17 -3.43 -8.16
C GLN A 12 -6.44 -2.34 -7.38
N ALA A 13 -6.14 -2.61 -6.11
CA ALA A 13 -5.40 -1.65 -5.29
C ALA A 13 -4.00 -1.40 -5.86
N VAL A 14 -3.32 -2.47 -6.27
CA VAL A 14 -1.99 -2.34 -6.85
C VAL A 14 -2.05 -1.53 -8.15
N GLN A 15 -3.03 -1.81 -8.99
CA GLN A 15 -3.18 -1.09 -10.26
C GLN A 15 -3.50 0.39 -10.04
N ASN A 16 -4.27 0.71 -9.02
CA ASN A 16 -4.64 2.10 -8.72
C ASN A 16 -3.46 2.94 -8.25
N CYS A 17 -2.38 2.32 -7.81
CA CYS A 17 -1.20 3.06 -7.38
C CYS A 17 -0.68 4.00 -8.47
N GLU A 18 -0.69 3.54 -9.71
CA GLU A 18 -0.20 4.35 -10.82
C GLU A 18 -1.04 5.60 -11.02
N LYS A 19 -2.36 5.44 -10.97
CA LYS A 19 -3.27 6.57 -11.11
C LYS A 19 -3.08 7.57 -9.95
N ILE A 20 -2.95 7.05 -8.74
CA ILE A 20 -2.76 7.90 -7.56
C ILE A 20 -1.45 8.68 -7.68
N ALA A 21 -0.38 8.01 -8.08
CA ALA A 21 0.90 8.68 -8.28
C ALA A 21 0.79 9.78 -9.34
N TYR A 22 0.09 9.50 -10.42
CA TYR A 22 -0.14 10.49 -11.46
C TYR A 22 -0.90 11.69 -10.92
N ASP A 23 -1.97 11.45 -10.17
CA ASP A 23 -2.79 12.53 -9.62
C ASP A 23 -2.00 13.42 -8.66
N TYR A 24 -1.03 12.86 -7.95
CA TYR A 24 -0.21 13.60 -7.00
C TYR A 24 1.09 14.10 -7.60
N GLY A 25 1.34 13.81 -8.87
CA GLY A 25 2.56 14.25 -9.54
C GLY A 25 3.81 13.52 -9.07
N ASN A 26 3.66 12.29 -8.59
CA ASN A 26 4.77 11.50 -8.10
C ASN A 26 5.24 10.54 -9.18
N GLN A 27 6.54 10.37 -9.29
CA GLN A 27 7.13 9.45 -10.26
C GLN A 27 7.33 8.05 -9.68
N GLU A 28 7.68 7.98 -8.42
CA GLU A 28 7.92 6.71 -7.75
C GLU A 28 6.64 6.20 -7.09
N LEU A 29 6.26 4.96 -7.40
CA LEU A 29 5.16 4.29 -6.72
C LEU A 29 5.67 3.77 -5.39
N ALA A 30 5.16 4.32 -4.30
CA ALA A 30 5.63 4.03 -2.95
C ALA A 30 4.55 3.32 -2.14
N GLN A 31 4.92 2.90 -0.94
CA GLN A 31 3.98 2.25 -0.03
C GLN A 31 2.77 3.12 0.27
N GLU A 32 2.96 4.43 0.36
CA GLU A 32 1.86 5.36 0.64
C GLU A 32 0.80 5.34 -0.44
N HIS A 33 1.20 5.16 -1.70
CA HIS A 33 0.23 5.05 -2.79
C HIS A 33 -0.62 3.80 -2.63
N LEU A 34 0.00 2.70 -2.26
CA LEU A 34 -0.73 1.45 -2.05
C LEU A 34 -1.65 1.54 -0.85
N LEU A 35 -1.17 2.13 0.24
CA LEU A 35 -1.99 2.33 1.43
C LEU A 35 -3.21 3.19 1.11
N TYR A 36 -3.00 4.28 0.38
CA TYR A 36 -4.10 5.14 -0.03
C TYR A 36 -5.11 4.39 -0.89
N ALA A 37 -4.61 3.57 -1.83
CA ALA A 37 -5.48 2.76 -2.67
C ALA A 37 -6.34 1.82 -1.83
N LEU A 38 -5.74 1.17 -0.83
CA LEU A 38 -6.46 0.22 0.02
C LEU A 38 -7.58 0.87 0.83
N VAL A 39 -7.35 2.07 1.35
CA VAL A 39 -8.34 2.70 2.23
C VAL A 39 -9.39 3.50 1.46
N THR A 40 -9.19 3.73 0.17
CA THR A 40 -10.14 4.48 -0.64
C THR A 40 -10.89 3.61 -1.64
N GLN A 41 -10.74 2.30 -1.59
CA GLN A 41 -11.54 1.40 -2.42
C GLN A 41 -13.00 1.49 -2.01
N ASP A 42 -13.89 1.23 -2.98
CA ASP A 42 -15.31 1.11 -2.67
C ASP A 42 -15.49 -0.03 -1.66
N GLU A 43 -16.22 0.24 -0.59
CA GLU A 43 -16.44 -0.73 0.49
C GLU A 43 -15.13 -1.31 1.01
N SER A 44 -14.15 -0.45 1.24
CA SER A 44 -12.81 -0.86 1.66
C SER A 44 -12.86 -1.70 2.93
N LEU A 45 -12.37 -2.93 2.84
CA LEU A 45 -12.24 -3.81 3.99
C LEU A 45 -11.23 -3.26 4.98
N ILE A 46 -10.15 -2.68 4.48
CA ILE A 46 -9.10 -2.13 5.34
C ILE A 46 -9.62 -0.93 6.13
N LEU A 47 -10.40 -0.07 5.49
CA LEU A 47 -10.98 1.07 6.19
C LEU A 47 -11.94 0.61 7.29
N LYS A 48 -12.75 -0.41 6.99
CA LYS A 48 -13.65 -0.99 7.99
C LYS A 48 -12.88 -1.59 9.16
N LEU A 49 -11.78 -2.24 8.87
CA LEU A 49 -10.92 -2.81 9.90
C LEU A 49 -10.34 -1.74 10.81
N LEU A 50 -9.86 -0.64 10.23
CA LEU A 50 -9.33 0.49 11.00
C LEU A 50 -10.41 1.09 11.90
N GLU A 51 -11.63 1.21 11.40
CA GLU A 51 -12.72 1.75 12.19
C GLU A 51 -13.08 0.84 13.36
N LYS A 52 -12.99 -0.47 13.16
CA LYS A 52 -13.19 -1.42 14.26
C LYS A 52 -12.10 -1.30 15.32
N MET A 53 -10.94 -0.83 14.94
CA MET A 53 -9.83 -0.58 15.86
C MET A 53 -9.90 0.80 16.49
N SER A 54 -11.03 1.49 16.33
CA SER A 54 -11.26 2.84 16.86
C SER A 54 -10.39 3.91 16.22
N ILE A 55 -9.94 3.65 15.00
CA ILE A 55 -9.21 4.63 14.20
C ILE A 55 -10.20 5.32 13.28
N GLN A 56 -10.24 6.64 13.32
CA GLN A 56 -11.17 7.39 12.48
C GLN A 56 -10.71 7.36 11.03
N GLY A 57 -11.55 6.79 10.18
CA GLY A 57 -11.22 6.61 8.77
C GLY A 57 -10.84 7.88 8.04
N PRO A 58 -11.69 8.93 8.08
CA PRO A 58 -11.35 10.18 7.39
C PRO A 58 -10.03 10.79 7.87
N LEU A 59 -9.75 10.71 9.16
CA LEU A 59 -8.51 11.24 9.70
C LEU A 59 -7.31 10.45 9.17
N PHE A 60 -7.44 9.12 9.12
CA PHE A 60 -6.39 8.27 8.60
C PHE A 60 -6.11 8.60 7.12
N ILE A 61 -7.16 8.74 6.33
CA ILE A 61 -7.03 9.07 4.91
C ILE A 61 -6.32 10.42 4.75
N ASN A 62 -6.71 11.42 5.56
CA ASN A 62 -6.07 12.73 5.51
C ASN A 62 -4.57 12.65 5.80
N ARG A 63 -4.18 11.80 6.76
CA ARG A 63 -2.77 11.62 7.10
C ARG A 63 -2.00 11.03 5.93
N VAL A 64 -2.59 10.05 5.25
CA VAL A 64 -1.95 9.45 4.08
C VAL A 64 -1.83 10.48 2.96
N GLU A 65 -2.87 11.30 2.75
CA GLU A 65 -2.83 12.36 1.75
C GLU A 65 -1.70 13.36 2.04
N GLU A 66 -1.49 13.68 3.30
CA GLU A 66 -0.38 14.55 3.68
C GLU A 66 0.96 13.95 3.30
N LEU A 67 1.12 12.65 3.52
CA LEU A 67 2.35 11.97 3.14
C LEU A 67 2.57 12.00 1.64
N LEU A 68 1.50 11.79 0.87
CA LEU A 68 1.60 11.84 -0.58
C LEU A 68 1.96 13.25 -1.07
N ASN A 69 1.39 14.26 -0.46
CA ASN A 69 1.66 15.65 -0.84
C ASN A 69 3.09 16.07 -0.52
N LYS A 70 3.74 15.41 0.42
CA LYS A 70 5.13 15.71 0.77
C LYS A 70 6.14 15.08 -0.17
N ARG A 71 5.71 14.12 -0.99
CA ARG A 71 6.64 13.47 -1.90
C ARG A 71 7.01 14.41 -3.05
N PRO A 72 8.23 14.24 -3.60
CA PRO A 72 8.67 15.10 -4.72
C PRO A 72 7.71 15.02 -5.90
N LYS A 73 7.43 16.16 -6.48
CA LYS A 73 6.59 16.26 -7.66
C LYS A 73 7.47 16.39 -8.88
N VAL A 74 7.22 15.52 -9.87
CA VAL A 74 8.03 15.46 -11.08
C VAL A 74 7.12 15.61 -12.28
N GLN A 75 7.47 16.49 -13.20
CA GLN A 75 6.72 16.65 -14.43
C GLN A 75 7.36 15.80 -15.52
N GLY A 76 6.52 15.05 -16.20
CA GLY A 76 6.99 14.17 -17.26
C GLY A 76 7.70 12.94 -16.69
N GLY A 77 8.28 12.16 -17.56
CA GLY A 77 8.93 10.93 -17.17
C GLY A 77 7.96 9.81 -16.93
N GLN A 78 8.50 8.62 -16.76
CA GLN A 78 7.70 7.43 -16.52
C GLN A 78 7.65 7.12 -15.03
N VAL A 79 6.48 6.67 -14.56
CA VAL A 79 6.39 6.18 -13.20
C VAL A 79 7.12 4.84 -13.11
N PHE A 80 7.67 4.57 -11.96
CA PHE A 80 8.34 3.30 -11.70
C PHE A 80 7.99 2.82 -10.29
N VAL A 81 8.05 1.50 -10.11
CA VAL A 81 7.76 0.90 -8.82
C VAL A 81 8.96 1.09 -7.90
N GLY A 82 8.74 1.76 -6.77
CA GLY A 82 9.80 1.95 -5.79
C GLY A 82 10.19 0.63 -5.14
N GLN A 83 11.41 0.56 -4.65
CA GLN A 83 11.92 -0.66 -4.03
C GLN A 83 11.10 -1.03 -2.80
N ASP A 84 10.72 -0.04 -2.00
CA ASP A 84 9.93 -0.30 -0.78
C ASP A 84 8.58 -0.92 -1.10
N LEU A 85 7.93 -0.42 -2.14
CA LEU A 85 6.65 -0.98 -2.56
C LEU A 85 6.82 -2.39 -3.09
N ASN A 86 7.83 -2.60 -3.93
CA ASN A 86 8.09 -3.92 -4.46
C ASN A 86 8.35 -4.93 -3.35
N ASN A 87 9.16 -4.54 -2.36
CA ASN A 87 9.45 -5.41 -1.23
C ASN A 87 8.20 -5.70 -0.41
N ALA A 88 7.34 -4.71 -0.21
CA ALA A 88 6.10 -4.91 0.52
C ALA A 88 5.19 -5.92 -0.17
N LEU A 89 5.13 -5.89 -1.49
CA LEU A 89 4.31 -6.83 -2.24
C LEU A 89 4.88 -8.24 -2.17
N ILE A 90 6.21 -8.38 -2.22
CA ILE A 90 6.86 -9.68 -2.05
C ILE A 90 6.58 -10.24 -0.66
N HIS A 91 6.70 -9.40 0.36
CA HIS A 91 6.44 -9.83 1.73
C HIS A 91 4.97 -10.16 1.97
N ALA A 92 4.06 -9.52 1.22
CA ALA A 92 2.65 -9.86 1.31
C ALA A 92 2.41 -11.31 0.86
N GLU A 93 3.15 -11.77 -0.14
CA GLU A 93 3.08 -13.17 -0.56
C GLU A 93 3.54 -14.09 0.57
N ASP A 94 4.59 -13.70 1.28
CA ASP A 94 5.08 -14.48 2.42
C ASP A 94 4.04 -14.52 3.54
N GLU A 95 3.35 -13.42 3.80
CA GLU A 95 2.30 -13.38 4.81
C GLU A 95 1.17 -14.35 4.46
N ALA A 96 0.77 -14.37 3.20
CA ALA A 96 -0.27 -15.30 2.75
C ALA A 96 0.16 -16.75 2.97
N LYS A 97 1.40 -17.07 2.63
CA LYS A 97 1.93 -18.42 2.81
C LYS A 97 1.95 -18.83 4.27
N GLN A 98 2.40 -17.94 5.15
CA GLN A 98 2.46 -18.22 6.58
C GLN A 98 1.09 -18.47 7.17
N MET A 99 0.06 -17.81 6.64
CA MET A 99 -1.31 -17.98 7.10
C MET A 99 -2.02 -19.14 6.43
N GLY A 100 -1.33 -19.85 5.53
CA GLY A 100 -1.93 -20.98 4.82
C GLY A 100 -2.91 -20.56 3.75
N ASP A 101 -2.86 -19.34 3.29
CA ASP A 101 -3.78 -18.83 2.28
C ASP A 101 -3.17 -18.97 0.89
N GLU A 102 -4.00 -19.36 -0.05
CA GLU A 102 -3.56 -19.57 -1.43
C GLU A 102 -3.38 -18.26 -2.18
N TYR A 103 -4.20 -17.26 -1.85
CA TYR A 103 -4.21 -15.99 -2.57
C TYR A 103 -3.82 -14.84 -1.67
N VAL A 104 -3.18 -13.84 -2.27
CA VAL A 104 -2.79 -12.62 -1.57
C VAL A 104 -3.98 -11.66 -1.61
N SER A 105 -4.52 -11.37 -0.44
CA SER A 105 -5.65 -10.47 -0.29
C SER A 105 -5.19 -9.11 0.22
N VAL A 106 -6.14 -8.16 0.30
CA VAL A 106 -5.83 -6.82 0.81
C VAL A 106 -5.32 -6.88 2.25
N GLU A 107 -5.79 -7.86 3.05
CA GLU A 107 -5.33 -8.01 4.43
C GLU A 107 -3.85 -8.35 4.49
N HIS A 108 -3.38 -9.23 3.62
CA HIS A 108 -1.96 -9.60 3.58
C HIS A 108 -1.11 -8.41 3.19
N ILE A 109 -1.59 -7.62 2.23
CA ILE A 109 -0.87 -6.42 1.81
C ILE A 109 -0.80 -5.43 2.97
N PHE A 110 -1.91 -5.22 3.66
CA PHE A 110 -1.94 -4.28 4.78
C PHE A 110 -1.01 -4.72 5.91
N LEU A 111 -1.02 -6.00 6.25
CA LEU A 111 -0.10 -6.53 7.25
C LEU A 111 1.35 -6.31 6.85
N SER A 112 1.65 -6.55 5.59
CA SER A 112 3.00 -6.33 5.07
C SER A 112 3.42 -4.87 5.22
N LEU A 113 2.54 -3.95 4.85
CA LEU A 113 2.83 -2.52 4.96
C LEU A 113 3.11 -2.10 6.39
N LEU A 114 2.33 -2.60 7.33
CA LEU A 114 2.52 -2.28 8.74
C LEU A 114 3.84 -2.84 9.27
N LYS A 115 4.11 -4.10 8.93
CA LYS A 115 5.23 -4.84 9.49
C LYS A 115 6.58 -4.34 8.98
N TYR A 116 6.71 -4.21 7.69
CA TYR A 116 8.00 -3.90 7.08
C TYR A 116 8.32 -2.42 7.11
N ARG A 117 7.31 -1.58 7.16
CA ARG A 117 7.55 -0.17 7.36
C ARG A 117 8.17 0.09 8.74
N SER A 118 7.69 -0.62 9.76
CA SER A 118 8.24 -0.48 11.11
C SER A 118 9.67 -0.97 11.19
N GLU A 119 9.97 -2.09 10.53
CA GLU A 119 11.31 -2.64 10.51
C GLU A 119 12.29 -1.69 9.81
N GLU A 120 11.85 -1.09 8.73
CA GLU A 120 12.65 -0.13 8.00
C GLU A 120 13.05 1.03 8.89
N ARG A 121 12.13 1.53 9.69
CA ARG A 121 12.44 2.61 10.62
C ARG A 121 13.46 2.21 11.64
N ARG A 122 13.36 1.00 12.17
CA ARG A 122 14.31 0.52 13.17
C ARG A 122 15.69 0.39 12.58
N VAL A 123 15.78 -0.16 11.40
CA VAL A 123 17.05 -0.29 10.70
C VAL A 123 17.68 1.08 10.48
N GLY A 124 16.88 2.05 10.12
CA GLY A 124 17.36 3.40 9.90
C GLY A 124 17.94 4.06 11.14
N LYS A 125 17.58 3.59 12.31
CA LYS A 125 18.08 4.15 13.56
C LYS A 125 19.38 3.53 14.02
N GLU A 126 19.65 2.36 13.54
CA GLU A 126 20.86 1.65 13.93
C GLU A 126 22.03 1.96 13.02
#